data_c05e2db3f86c824fb38a62248b2fd627
#
_entry.id   c05e2db3f86c824fb38a62248b2fd627
#
_cell.length_a   1.000
_cell.length_b   1.000
_cell.length_c   1.000
_cell.angle_alpha   90.00
_cell.angle_beta   90.00
_cell.angle_gamma   90.00
#
_symmetry.space_group_name_H-M   'P 1'
#
loop_
_entity.id
_entity.type
_entity.pdbx_description
1 polymer ?
#
loop_
_entity_poly.entity_id
_entity_poly.type
_entity_poly.pdbx_seq_one_letter_code
_entity_poly.pdbx_strand_id
1 'polypeptide(L)'
;MITYRSFHNVDPPRIAELWAQSELGQGAAGGLTVDAFEFFVFAQPFFDKNGLIVACDEDRVVGFVHAMPAVNEEHTALGASAGGIVALLVHPDYRRQRIGTELTNRASKYLSDCGVSSVEFGPSDTTNGFYVGLYGGAQPCGFRQEDGTVEAFAAATGWKQSQAYRCYQKDLTGSSRDPVNMKLVANRRKTQLDAADPAGDATWWWMTRFGRMDSVQFSLVEKSSRLAFASCDIFGLDLYIPKWGQRAAGLGEIRIPDKHTGNDYELSLLLEMSKYLREQLITIVDASAAETDVARTQLLEAAGFQQYDTGLVFSRE
;
A
#
# COMPACT_ATOMS: atom_id res chain seq x y z
N MET A 1 -7.22 -20.35 27.50
CA MET A 1 -6.73 -21.26 26.43
C MET A 1 -7.00 -20.60 25.08
N ILE A 2 -5.98 -20.47 24.23
CA ILE A 2 -6.16 -19.76 22.94
C ILE A 2 -7.02 -20.60 21.98
N THR A 3 -8.07 -20.01 21.47
CA THR A 3 -8.96 -20.57 20.44
C THR A 3 -8.79 -19.84 19.13
N TYR A 4 -9.04 -20.51 18.01
CA TYR A 4 -8.90 -19.95 16.68
C TYR A 4 -10.20 -20.17 15.88
N ARG A 5 -10.70 -19.11 15.26
CA ARG A 5 -11.92 -19.15 14.45
C ARG A 5 -11.90 -18.14 13.32
N SER A 6 -12.76 -18.31 12.33
CA SER A 6 -13.01 -17.30 11.31
C SER A 6 -13.63 -16.03 11.91
N PHE A 7 -13.55 -14.95 11.16
CA PHE A 7 -14.14 -13.64 11.49
C PHE A 7 -15.64 -13.71 11.74
N HIS A 8 -16.09 -12.96 12.74
CA HIS A 8 -17.50 -12.70 13.02
C HIS A 8 -17.78 -11.19 13.01
N ASN A 9 -19.02 -10.79 12.69
CA ASN A 9 -19.42 -9.38 12.63
C ASN A 9 -19.34 -8.63 13.97
N VAL A 10 -19.02 -9.28 15.06
CA VAL A 10 -18.74 -8.68 16.37
C VAL A 10 -17.25 -8.38 16.60
N ASP A 11 -16.38 -8.77 15.68
CA ASP A 11 -14.93 -8.64 15.82
C ASP A 11 -14.35 -7.26 15.44
N PRO A 12 -14.96 -6.44 14.56
CA PRO A 12 -14.36 -5.17 14.14
C PRO A 12 -13.87 -4.27 15.29
N PRO A 13 -14.62 -4.05 16.40
CA PRO A 13 -14.12 -3.26 17.52
C PRO A 13 -12.88 -3.87 18.18
N ARG A 14 -12.84 -5.20 18.30
CA ARG A 14 -11.74 -5.95 18.93
C ARG A 14 -10.48 -5.94 18.04
N ILE A 15 -10.66 -5.98 16.71
CA ILE A 15 -9.57 -5.86 15.74
C ILE A 15 -8.98 -4.44 15.76
N ALA A 16 -9.82 -3.40 15.82
CA ALA A 16 -9.38 -2.02 15.96
C ALA A 16 -8.59 -1.80 17.28
N GLU A 17 -9.07 -2.37 18.38
CA GLU A 17 -8.36 -2.34 19.66
C GLU A 17 -7.00 -3.05 19.57
N LEU A 18 -6.95 -4.26 19.01
CA LEU A 18 -5.70 -5.00 18.83
C LEU A 18 -4.72 -4.22 17.95
N TRP A 19 -5.19 -3.58 16.85
CA TRP A 19 -4.37 -2.73 16.00
C TRP A 19 -3.72 -1.60 16.78
N ALA A 20 -4.51 -0.88 17.59
CA ALA A 20 -4.02 0.22 18.42
C ALA A 20 -2.99 -0.23 19.46
N GLN A 21 -3.12 -1.47 20.00
CA GLN A 21 -2.23 -2.05 21.00
C GLN A 21 -0.99 -2.75 20.41
N SER A 22 -0.92 -2.92 19.08
CA SER A 22 0.14 -3.71 18.44
C SER A 22 1.45 -2.94 18.23
N GLU A 23 1.51 -1.65 18.57
CA GLU A 23 2.73 -0.82 18.48
C GLU A 23 3.36 -0.84 17.08
N LEU A 24 2.51 -0.80 16.04
CA LEU A 24 2.97 -0.78 14.66
C LEU A 24 3.78 0.50 14.36
N GLY A 25 4.78 0.38 13.48
CA GLY A 25 5.68 1.46 13.07
C GLY A 25 4.99 2.58 12.26
N GLN A 26 5.80 3.40 11.61
CA GLN A 26 5.33 4.55 10.81
C GLN A 26 4.52 4.14 9.57
N GLY A 27 4.69 2.88 9.10
CA GLY A 27 3.94 2.34 7.97
C GLY A 27 2.46 2.08 8.25
N ALA A 28 2.00 2.12 9.50
CA ALA A 28 0.61 1.90 9.87
C ALA A 28 -0.08 3.21 10.25
N ALA A 29 -1.29 3.43 9.75
CA ALA A 29 -2.13 4.54 10.17
C ALA A 29 -2.49 4.43 11.67
N GLY A 30 -2.54 5.55 12.36
CA GLY A 30 -2.81 5.64 13.79
C GLY A 30 -4.23 6.10 14.10
N GLY A 31 -4.74 5.71 15.30
CA GLY A 31 -6.05 6.16 15.76
C GLY A 31 -7.22 5.64 14.92
N LEU A 32 -7.07 4.47 14.29
CA LEU A 32 -8.09 3.89 13.43
C LEU A 32 -9.36 3.57 14.20
N THR A 33 -10.47 4.00 13.66
CA THR A 33 -11.81 3.67 14.15
C THR A 33 -12.31 2.36 13.55
N VAL A 34 -13.36 1.80 14.14
CA VAL A 34 -14.08 0.64 13.57
C VAL A 34 -14.56 0.95 12.16
N ASP A 35 -15.07 2.16 11.93
CA ASP A 35 -15.58 2.59 10.61
C ASP A 35 -14.48 2.58 9.54
N ALA A 36 -13.22 2.90 9.89
CA ALA A 36 -12.12 2.80 8.94
C ALA A 36 -11.87 1.35 8.51
N PHE A 37 -11.89 0.40 9.45
CA PHE A 37 -11.78 -1.02 9.11
C PHE A 37 -12.97 -1.53 8.30
N GLU A 38 -14.20 -1.14 8.67
CA GLU A 38 -15.39 -1.47 7.88
C GLU A 38 -15.24 -0.96 6.45
N PHE A 39 -14.84 0.30 6.28
CA PHE A 39 -14.76 0.94 4.99
C PHE A 39 -13.66 0.36 4.08
N PHE A 40 -12.45 0.16 4.62
CA PHE A 40 -11.29 -0.24 3.82
C PHE A 40 -11.04 -1.75 3.79
N VAL A 41 -11.64 -2.53 4.70
CA VAL A 41 -11.38 -3.98 4.79
C VAL A 41 -12.66 -4.79 4.68
N PHE A 42 -13.59 -4.64 5.62
CA PHE A 42 -14.69 -5.60 5.76
C PHE A 42 -15.81 -5.38 4.73
N ALA A 43 -16.00 -4.15 4.24
CA ALA A 43 -16.97 -3.83 3.19
C ALA A 43 -16.40 -3.99 1.76
N GLN A 44 -15.21 -4.53 1.59
CA GLN A 44 -14.68 -4.83 0.25
C GLN A 44 -15.47 -5.99 -0.39
N PRO A 45 -15.81 -5.90 -1.69
CA PRO A 45 -16.67 -6.90 -2.35
C PRO A 45 -16.05 -8.29 -2.43
N PHE A 46 -14.75 -8.40 -2.24
CA PHE A 46 -14.01 -9.66 -2.23
C PHE A 46 -13.59 -10.10 -0.82
N PHE A 47 -14.12 -9.45 0.23
CA PHE A 47 -13.86 -9.89 1.60
C PHE A 47 -14.51 -11.24 1.87
N ASP A 48 -13.67 -12.22 2.23
CA ASP A 48 -14.13 -13.52 2.72
C ASP A 48 -13.83 -13.64 4.23
N LYS A 49 -14.88 -13.77 5.02
CA LYS A 49 -14.77 -13.96 6.48
C LYS A 49 -13.91 -15.19 6.86
N ASN A 50 -13.79 -16.19 5.98
CA ASN A 50 -12.98 -17.37 6.25
C ASN A 50 -11.48 -17.10 6.03
N GLY A 51 -11.13 -16.08 5.22
CA GLY A 51 -9.76 -15.63 5.02
C GLY A 51 -9.21 -14.80 6.16
N LEU A 52 -10.09 -14.25 7.01
CA LEU A 52 -9.69 -13.53 8.23
C LEU A 52 -9.92 -14.43 9.44
N ILE A 53 -8.83 -14.86 10.08
CA ILE A 53 -8.84 -15.79 11.20
C ILE A 53 -8.34 -15.06 12.45
N VAL A 54 -9.11 -15.13 13.53
CA VAL A 54 -8.78 -14.51 14.81
C VAL A 54 -8.33 -15.56 15.82
N ALA A 55 -7.36 -15.18 16.67
CA ALA A 55 -6.95 -15.89 17.87
C ALA A 55 -7.57 -15.19 19.08
N CYS A 56 -8.26 -15.94 19.92
CA CYS A 56 -8.97 -15.43 21.09
C CYS A 56 -8.46 -16.09 22.37
N ASP A 57 -8.25 -15.28 23.40
CA ASP A 57 -8.15 -15.73 24.78
C ASP A 57 -9.47 -15.37 25.47
N GLU A 58 -10.30 -16.39 25.70
CA GLU A 58 -11.71 -16.21 26.05
C GLU A 58 -12.42 -15.29 25.02
N ASP A 59 -12.94 -14.14 25.44
CA ASP A 59 -13.64 -13.17 24.58
C ASP A 59 -12.72 -12.12 23.95
N ARG A 60 -11.42 -12.07 24.34
CA ARG A 60 -10.46 -11.08 23.85
C ARG A 60 -9.80 -11.58 22.56
N VAL A 61 -9.83 -10.78 21.50
CA VAL A 61 -9.01 -11.01 20.30
C VAL A 61 -7.57 -10.62 20.60
N VAL A 62 -6.67 -11.60 20.59
CA VAL A 62 -5.24 -11.41 20.90
C VAL A 62 -4.33 -11.56 19.68
N GLY A 63 -4.90 -11.89 18.53
CA GLY A 63 -4.20 -11.91 17.26
C GLY A 63 -5.17 -12.14 16.12
N PHE A 64 -4.77 -11.77 14.91
CA PHE A 64 -5.47 -12.15 13.69
C PHE A 64 -4.48 -12.29 12.52
N VAL A 65 -4.92 -13.04 11.52
CA VAL A 65 -4.29 -13.13 10.20
C VAL A 65 -5.34 -12.88 9.15
N HIS A 66 -4.98 -12.21 8.05
CA HIS A 66 -5.86 -12.05 6.90
C HIS A 66 -5.16 -12.54 5.64
N ALA A 67 -5.81 -13.45 4.94
CA ALA A 67 -5.33 -14.04 3.70
C ALA A 67 -6.35 -13.86 2.59
N MET A 68 -5.89 -13.72 1.36
CA MET A 68 -6.72 -13.57 0.18
C MET A 68 -6.07 -14.24 -1.04
N PRO A 69 -6.85 -14.82 -1.97
CA PRO A 69 -6.35 -15.12 -3.32
C PRO A 69 -5.91 -13.85 -4.03
N ALA A 70 -4.90 -13.95 -4.90
CA ALA A 70 -4.44 -12.83 -5.71
C ALA A 70 -5.48 -12.41 -6.77
N VAL A 71 -5.37 -11.18 -7.26
CA VAL A 71 -6.13 -10.75 -8.44
C VAL A 71 -5.65 -11.52 -9.68
N ASN A 72 -6.56 -11.80 -10.61
CA ASN A 72 -6.22 -12.41 -11.90
C ASN A 72 -5.47 -11.41 -12.81
N GLU A 73 -4.84 -11.91 -13.87
CA GLU A 73 -4.04 -11.08 -14.80
C GLU A 73 -4.87 -9.98 -15.47
N GLU A 74 -6.15 -10.21 -15.72
CA GLU A 74 -7.05 -9.23 -16.33
C GLU A 74 -7.56 -8.18 -15.34
N HIS A 75 -7.23 -8.29 -14.05
CA HIS A 75 -7.70 -7.38 -12.99
C HIS A 75 -9.24 -7.27 -12.86
N THR A 76 -9.94 -8.36 -13.15
CA THR A 76 -11.41 -8.44 -13.17
C THR A 76 -12.02 -9.27 -12.05
N ALA A 77 -11.23 -10.14 -11.41
CA ALA A 77 -11.66 -11.02 -10.33
C ALA A 77 -10.47 -11.54 -9.52
N LEU A 78 -10.73 -12.21 -8.40
CA LEU A 78 -9.70 -12.99 -7.71
C LEU A 78 -9.45 -14.30 -8.48
N GLY A 79 -8.18 -14.71 -8.56
CA GLY A 79 -7.71 -15.93 -9.19
C GLY A 79 -7.34 -17.01 -8.16
N ALA A 80 -6.84 -18.15 -8.66
CA ALA A 80 -6.36 -19.25 -7.81
C ALA A 80 -4.86 -19.57 -8.03
N SER A 81 -4.16 -18.88 -8.92
CA SER A 81 -2.73 -19.13 -9.20
C SER A 81 -1.82 -18.76 -8.03
N ALA A 82 -2.15 -17.69 -7.34
CA ALA A 82 -1.40 -17.17 -6.19
C ALA A 82 -2.35 -16.63 -5.12
N GLY A 83 -1.83 -16.42 -3.92
CA GLY A 83 -2.54 -15.75 -2.84
C GLY A 83 -1.58 -15.17 -1.82
N GLY A 84 -2.05 -14.27 -0.98
CA GLY A 84 -1.24 -13.57 0.00
C GLY A 84 -1.79 -13.64 1.41
N ILE A 85 -0.89 -13.75 2.39
CA ILE A 85 -1.16 -13.42 3.78
C ILE A 85 -0.82 -11.93 3.92
N VAL A 86 -1.86 -11.09 3.92
CA VAL A 86 -1.72 -9.63 3.76
C VAL A 86 -1.71 -8.87 5.09
N ALA A 87 -2.06 -9.54 6.18
CA ALA A 87 -1.89 -9.02 7.54
C ALA A 87 -1.67 -10.16 8.52
N LEU A 88 -0.83 -9.91 9.51
CA LEU A 88 -0.62 -10.77 10.69
C LEU A 88 -0.31 -9.90 11.90
N LEU A 89 -1.18 -9.91 12.88
CA LEU A 89 -0.97 -9.21 14.14
C LEU A 89 -1.10 -10.17 15.33
N VAL A 90 -0.21 -10.00 16.30
CA VAL A 90 -0.33 -10.66 17.61
C VAL A 90 -0.02 -9.62 18.69
N HIS A 91 -0.92 -9.50 19.66
CA HIS A 91 -0.77 -8.58 20.79
C HIS A 91 0.60 -8.77 21.46
N PRO A 92 1.34 -7.71 21.83
CA PRO A 92 2.69 -7.82 22.39
C PRO A 92 2.83 -8.84 23.53
N ASP A 93 1.92 -8.84 24.49
CA ASP A 93 1.93 -9.76 25.64
C ASP A 93 1.69 -11.24 25.28
N TYR A 94 1.18 -11.50 24.08
CA TYR A 94 0.89 -12.85 23.58
C TYR A 94 1.90 -13.34 22.53
N ARG A 95 2.92 -12.54 22.21
CA ARG A 95 3.99 -12.93 21.30
C ARG A 95 4.85 -14.07 21.88
N ARG A 96 5.56 -14.78 20.99
CA ARG A 96 6.46 -15.92 21.36
C ARG A 96 5.75 -17.13 21.97
N GLN A 97 4.43 -17.22 21.83
CA GLN A 97 3.57 -18.33 22.27
C GLN A 97 3.03 -19.17 21.10
N ARG A 98 3.69 -19.10 19.93
CA ARG A 98 3.32 -19.79 18.67
C ARG A 98 1.98 -19.35 18.06
N ILE A 99 1.31 -18.32 18.56
CA ILE A 99 0.03 -17.84 18.02
C ILE A 99 0.18 -17.40 16.56
N GLY A 100 1.20 -16.61 16.24
CA GLY A 100 1.46 -16.19 14.86
C GLY A 100 1.72 -17.37 13.91
N THR A 101 2.43 -18.40 14.36
CA THR A 101 2.68 -19.62 13.58
C THR A 101 1.39 -20.38 13.30
N GLU A 102 0.53 -20.54 14.29
CA GLU A 102 -0.76 -21.21 14.11
C GLU A 102 -1.69 -20.40 13.18
N LEU A 103 -1.73 -19.08 13.34
CA LEU A 103 -2.49 -18.20 12.47
C LEU A 103 -2.03 -18.32 11.00
N THR A 104 -0.71 -18.25 10.73
CA THR A 104 -0.18 -18.41 9.37
C THR A 104 -0.43 -19.79 8.77
N ASN A 105 -0.38 -20.85 9.57
CA ASN A 105 -0.70 -22.21 9.10
C ASN A 105 -2.18 -22.31 8.70
N ARG A 106 -3.08 -21.72 9.46
CA ARG A 106 -4.52 -21.68 9.13
C ARG A 106 -4.80 -20.83 7.90
N ALA A 107 -4.13 -19.70 7.75
CA ALA A 107 -4.21 -18.87 6.55
C ALA A 107 -3.72 -19.60 5.31
N SER A 108 -2.60 -20.31 5.39
CA SER A 108 -2.08 -21.13 4.29
C SER A 108 -3.03 -22.26 3.92
N LYS A 109 -3.67 -22.89 4.94
CA LYS A 109 -4.70 -23.90 4.69
C LYS A 109 -5.92 -23.31 3.98
N TYR A 110 -6.43 -22.16 4.43
CA TYR A 110 -7.53 -21.47 3.77
C TYR A 110 -7.22 -21.20 2.29
N LEU A 111 -6.02 -20.66 1.99
CA LEU A 111 -5.60 -20.41 0.61
C LEU A 111 -5.53 -21.71 -0.22
N SER A 112 -5.00 -22.79 0.37
CA SER A 112 -4.99 -24.11 -0.27
C SER A 112 -6.40 -24.63 -0.54
N ASP A 113 -7.33 -24.47 0.39
CA ASP A 113 -8.74 -24.83 0.22
C ASP A 113 -9.43 -23.98 -0.87
N CYS A 114 -8.95 -22.76 -1.15
CA CYS A 114 -9.36 -21.94 -2.29
C CYS A 114 -8.68 -22.33 -3.62
N GLY A 115 -7.83 -23.37 -3.62
CA GLY A 115 -7.11 -23.83 -4.81
C GLY A 115 -5.83 -23.04 -5.14
N VAL A 116 -5.38 -22.15 -4.24
CA VAL A 116 -4.15 -21.35 -4.42
C VAL A 116 -2.93 -22.27 -4.39
N SER A 117 -2.07 -22.13 -5.40
CA SER A 117 -0.87 -22.97 -5.58
C SER A 117 0.42 -22.31 -5.03
N SER A 118 0.47 -20.99 -4.97
CA SER A 118 1.62 -20.23 -4.47
C SER A 118 1.16 -19.20 -3.44
N VAL A 119 1.83 -19.16 -2.28
CA VAL A 119 1.47 -18.27 -1.18
C VAL A 119 2.61 -17.29 -0.89
N GLU A 120 2.27 -16.01 -0.86
CA GLU A 120 3.13 -14.93 -0.40
C GLU A 120 2.78 -14.53 1.04
N PHE A 121 3.76 -14.09 1.80
CA PHE A 121 3.62 -13.52 3.13
C PHE A 121 4.08 -12.06 3.08
N GLY A 122 3.11 -11.16 3.05
CA GLY A 122 3.26 -9.73 2.81
C GLY A 122 2.45 -9.27 1.59
N PRO A 123 1.80 -8.07 1.62
CA PRO A 123 1.07 -7.54 0.49
C PRO A 123 2.00 -7.18 -0.68
N SER A 124 1.72 -7.74 -1.87
CA SER A 124 2.42 -7.50 -3.13
C SER A 124 1.50 -6.82 -4.15
N ASP A 125 1.97 -6.60 -5.36
CA ASP A 125 1.18 -5.96 -6.44
C ASP A 125 -0.15 -6.67 -6.71
N THR A 126 -0.17 -8.00 -6.60
CA THR A 126 -1.36 -8.82 -6.88
C THR A 126 -2.20 -9.13 -5.64
N THR A 127 -1.67 -8.93 -4.43
CA THR A 127 -2.34 -9.25 -3.16
C THR A 127 -2.63 -8.01 -2.30
N ASN A 128 -2.35 -6.79 -2.79
CA ASN A 128 -2.64 -5.53 -2.09
C ASN A 128 -4.14 -5.15 -2.20
N GLY A 129 -5.03 -6.05 -1.82
CA GLY A 129 -6.48 -5.83 -1.88
C GLY A 129 -7.07 -5.17 -0.65
N PHE A 130 -6.43 -5.32 0.49
CA PHE A 130 -6.86 -4.82 1.79
C PHE A 130 -5.82 -3.90 2.40
N TYR A 131 -6.24 -3.11 3.39
CA TYR A 131 -5.38 -2.21 4.16
C TYR A 131 -4.74 -1.07 3.37
N VAL A 132 -5.10 -0.86 2.09
CA VAL A 132 -4.68 0.31 1.32
C VAL A 132 -5.12 1.58 2.05
N GLY A 133 -4.18 2.51 2.29
CA GLY A 133 -4.45 3.70 3.11
C GLY A 133 -4.45 3.46 4.62
N LEU A 134 -4.39 2.19 5.09
CA LEU A 134 -4.27 1.85 6.52
C LEU A 134 -2.86 1.33 6.87
N TYR A 135 -2.22 0.63 5.95
CA TYR A 135 -0.87 0.11 6.11
C TYR A 135 -0.10 0.21 4.80
N GLY A 136 1.12 0.76 4.86
CA GLY A 136 2.01 0.87 3.70
C GLY A 136 1.68 1.98 2.71
N GLY A 137 0.78 2.90 3.05
CA GLY A 137 0.39 4.00 2.16
C GLY A 137 -0.60 3.56 1.08
N ALA A 138 -0.45 4.11 -0.14
CA ALA A 138 -1.35 3.87 -1.28
C ALA A 138 -0.85 2.78 -2.25
N GLN A 139 0.37 2.29 -2.07
CA GLN A 139 1.01 1.31 -2.96
C GLN A 139 1.44 0.07 -2.19
N PRO A 140 1.58 -1.10 -2.86
CA PRO A 140 2.13 -2.28 -2.22
C PRO A 140 3.52 -2.00 -1.65
N CYS A 141 3.78 -2.49 -0.46
CA CYS A 141 5.08 -2.29 0.18
C CYS A 141 5.57 -3.49 1.00
N GLY A 142 4.91 -4.63 0.96
CA GLY A 142 5.24 -5.75 1.84
C GLY A 142 4.97 -5.45 3.32
N PHE A 143 5.46 -6.28 4.21
CA PHE A 143 5.53 -5.95 5.63
C PHE A 143 6.72 -5.06 5.92
N ARG A 144 6.52 -4.03 6.74
CA ARG A 144 7.54 -3.00 7.01
C ARG A 144 8.64 -3.56 7.91
N GLN A 145 9.90 -3.33 7.52
CA GLN A 145 11.06 -3.76 8.28
C GLN A 145 11.14 -3.04 9.64
N GLU A 146 10.70 -1.80 9.70
CA GLU A 146 10.63 -1.02 10.96
C GLU A 146 9.71 -1.65 12.03
N ASP A 147 8.75 -2.52 11.67
CA ASP A 147 7.94 -3.27 12.64
C ASP A 147 8.77 -4.31 13.43
N GLY A 148 10.02 -4.54 13.03
CA GLY A 148 11.09 -5.18 13.82
C GLY A 148 10.95 -6.69 14.08
N THR A 149 9.83 -7.29 13.75
CA THR A 149 9.56 -8.71 14.06
C THR A 149 9.39 -9.60 12.84
N VAL A 150 9.17 -9.02 11.67
CA VAL A 150 8.77 -9.75 10.46
C VAL A 150 9.85 -10.72 9.99
N GLU A 151 11.10 -10.27 9.87
CA GLU A 151 12.21 -11.11 9.37
C GLU A 151 12.49 -12.29 10.31
N ALA A 152 12.55 -12.02 11.62
CA ALA A 152 12.76 -13.07 12.63
C ALA A 152 11.61 -14.09 12.64
N PHE A 153 10.37 -13.64 12.47
CA PHE A 153 9.20 -14.51 12.36
C PHE A 153 9.24 -15.32 11.07
N ALA A 154 9.50 -14.70 9.94
CA ALA A 154 9.59 -15.35 8.64
C ALA A 154 10.66 -16.45 8.65
N ALA A 155 11.87 -16.14 9.11
CA ALA A 155 12.96 -17.10 9.23
C ALA A 155 12.60 -18.30 10.16
N ALA A 156 12.01 -17.99 11.34
CA ALA A 156 11.63 -19.03 12.32
C ALA A 156 10.48 -19.93 11.83
N THR A 157 9.73 -19.49 10.83
CA THR A 157 8.57 -20.21 10.29
C THR A 157 8.79 -20.73 8.87
N GLY A 158 10.02 -20.65 8.35
CA GLY A 158 10.43 -21.25 7.07
C GLY A 158 10.03 -20.44 5.83
N TRP A 159 9.71 -19.14 5.99
CA TRP A 159 9.52 -18.23 4.88
C TRP A 159 10.86 -17.66 4.43
N LYS A 160 11.06 -17.53 3.12
CA LYS A 160 12.25 -16.92 2.50
C LYS A 160 11.84 -15.61 1.83
N GLN A 161 12.64 -14.57 1.98
CA GLN A 161 12.39 -13.31 1.28
C GLN A 161 12.41 -13.55 -0.23
N SER A 162 11.34 -13.12 -0.89
CA SER A 162 11.14 -13.23 -2.34
C SER A 162 11.19 -11.88 -3.03
N GLN A 163 10.73 -10.82 -2.36
CA GLN A 163 10.65 -9.48 -2.92
C GLN A 163 10.89 -8.43 -1.82
N ALA A 164 11.39 -7.27 -2.22
CA ALA A 164 11.48 -6.10 -1.36
C ALA A 164 10.98 -4.84 -2.07
N TYR A 165 10.45 -3.92 -1.29
CA TYR A 165 10.00 -2.59 -1.73
C TYR A 165 10.79 -1.53 -0.98
N ARG A 166 11.26 -0.52 -1.68
CA ARG A 166 11.78 0.71 -1.06
C ARG A 166 10.62 1.65 -0.80
N CYS A 167 10.52 2.14 0.43
CA CYS A 167 9.49 3.06 0.86
C CYS A 167 10.06 4.46 0.97
N TYR A 168 9.45 5.41 0.28
CA TYR A 168 9.95 6.75 0.09
C TYR A 168 8.96 7.77 0.64
N GLN A 169 9.51 8.89 1.14
CA GLN A 169 8.74 10.09 1.42
C GLN A 169 9.42 11.32 0.83
N LYS A 170 8.61 12.27 0.41
CA LYS A 170 9.05 13.60 0.00
C LYS A 170 8.43 14.64 0.92
N ASP A 171 9.27 15.35 1.67
CA ASP A 171 8.88 16.51 2.46
C ASP A 171 8.64 17.71 1.53
N LEU A 172 7.44 18.27 1.56
CA LEU A 172 7.05 19.44 0.79
C LEU A 172 7.18 20.75 1.57
N THR A 173 7.50 20.71 2.87
CA THR A 173 7.65 21.92 3.71
C THR A 173 8.98 22.62 3.49
N GLY A 174 10.01 21.86 3.10
CA GLY A 174 11.34 22.35 2.87
C GLY A 174 11.49 23.14 1.56
N SER A 175 12.53 23.97 1.51
CA SER A 175 12.96 24.71 0.31
C SER A 175 13.90 23.86 -0.57
N SER A 176 13.59 22.57 -0.80
CA SER A 176 14.43 21.78 -1.69
C SER A 176 14.49 22.43 -3.08
N ARG A 177 15.70 22.62 -3.60
CA ARG A 177 15.86 23.11 -4.97
C ARG A 177 15.50 21.96 -5.92
N ASP A 178 14.45 22.18 -6.72
CA ASP A 178 14.13 21.27 -7.81
C ASP A 178 15.34 21.09 -8.73
N PRO A 179 15.58 19.89 -9.26
CA PRO A 179 16.59 19.68 -10.28
C PRO A 179 16.31 20.57 -11.48
N VAL A 180 17.37 21.06 -12.10
CA VAL A 180 17.27 21.93 -13.29
C VAL A 180 18.11 21.31 -14.41
N ASN A 181 17.46 20.99 -15.53
CA ASN A 181 18.13 20.62 -16.76
C ASN A 181 17.38 21.21 -17.97
N MET A 182 17.97 21.12 -19.15
CA MET A 182 17.41 21.71 -20.39
C MET A 182 16.04 21.12 -20.75
N LYS A 183 15.82 19.82 -20.52
CA LYS A 183 14.53 19.14 -20.80
C LYS A 183 13.45 19.66 -19.86
N LEU A 184 13.70 19.77 -18.55
CA LEU A 184 12.75 20.30 -17.57
C LEU A 184 12.36 21.75 -17.89
N VAL A 185 13.32 22.58 -18.31
CA VAL A 185 13.05 23.97 -18.74
C VAL A 185 12.15 23.99 -19.99
N ALA A 186 12.43 23.15 -20.98
CA ALA A 186 11.62 23.01 -22.19
C ALA A 186 10.21 22.50 -21.86
N ASN A 187 10.10 21.50 -21.00
CA ASN A 187 8.83 20.93 -20.57
C ASN A 187 7.95 21.99 -19.89
N ARG A 188 8.46 22.79 -18.95
CA ARG A 188 7.71 23.89 -18.28
C ARG A 188 7.15 24.92 -19.27
N ARG A 189 7.86 25.18 -20.37
CA ARG A 189 7.36 26.10 -21.42
C ARG A 189 6.22 25.49 -22.23
N LYS A 190 6.33 24.21 -22.55
CA LYS A 190 5.43 23.47 -23.44
C LYS A 190 4.19 22.92 -22.72
N THR A 191 4.33 22.54 -21.45
CA THR A 191 3.30 21.79 -20.71
C THR A 191 2.73 22.58 -19.54
N GLN A 192 1.60 22.10 -19.03
CA GLN A 192 0.99 22.54 -17.78
C GLN A 192 0.44 21.33 -17.02
N LEU A 193 0.28 21.48 -15.71
CA LEU A 193 -0.39 20.48 -14.88
C LEU A 193 -1.90 20.63 -15.01
N ASP A 194 -2.59 19.54 -15.18
CA ASP A 194 -4.04 19.41 -15.15
C ASP A 194 -4.43 18.44 -14.02
N ALA A 195 -5.50 18.73 -13.30
CA ALA A 195 -6.00 17.91 -12.21
C ALA A 195 -7.46 17.57 -12.51
N ALA A 196 -7.80 16.30 -12.43
CA ALA A 196 -9.13 15.78 -12.71
C ALA A 196 -9.45 14.61 -11.80
N ASP A 197 -10.72 14.23 -11.72
CA ASP A 197 -11.09 12.95 -11.14
C ASP A 197 -10.41 11.81 -11.92
N PRO A 198 -10.06 10.69 -11.26
CA PRO A 198 -9.47 9.53 -11.93
C PRO A 198 -10.32 9.09 -13.12
N ALA A 199 -9.63 8.72 -14.20
CA ALA A 199 -10.28 8.38 -15.47
C ALA A 199 -11.28 7.23 -15.34
N GLY A 200 -12.37 7.30 -16.14
CA GLY A 200 -13.47 6.35 -16.08
C GLY A 200 -13.18 4.94 -16.64
N ASP A 201 -11.95 4.64 -17.03
CA ASP A 201 -11.46 3.34 -17.50
C ASP A 201 -10.75 2.51 -16.43
N ALA A 202 -10.93 2.89 -15.16
CA ALA A 202 -10.37 2.16 -14.02
C ALA A 202 -10.90 0.72 -13.98
N THR A 203 -9.97 -0.24 -13.84
CA THR A 203 -10.33 -1.67 -13.72
C THR A 203 -11.14 -1.94 -12.45
N TRP A 204 -11.85 -3.09 -12.41
CA TRP A 204 -12.52 -3.56 -11.19
C TRP A 204 -11.57 -3.56 -9.99
N TRP A 205 -10.33 -4.01 -10.19
CA TRP A 205 -9.30 -4.06 -9.15
C TRP A 205 -8.91 -2.67 -8.63
N TRP A 206 -8.81 -1.69 -9.52
CA TRP A 206 -8.56 -0.31 -9.13
C TRP A 206 -9.75 0.28 -8.35
N MET A 207 -10.96 0.13 -8.89
CA MET A 207 -12.19 0.66 -8.30
C MET A 207 -12.47 0.11 -6.90
N THR A 208 -12.24 -1.17 -6.68
CA THR A 208 -12.49 -1.80 -5.38
C THR A 208 -11.51 -1.34 -4.31
N ARG A 209 -10.26 -1.06 -4.67
CA ARG A 209 -9.23 -0.60 -3.72
C ARG A 209 -9.27 0.91 -3.47
N PHE A 210 -9.39 1.68 -4.51
CA PHE A 210 -9.20 3.13 -4.49
C PHE A 210 -10.48 3.94 -4.68
N GLY A 211 -11.54 3.36 -5.22
CA GLY A 211 -12.77 4.07 -5.56
C GLY A 211 -13.50 4.70 -4.36
N ARG A 212 -13.05 4.41 -3.14
CA ARG A 212 -13.56 5.01 -1.90
C ARG A 212 -12.59 6.00 -1.26
N MET A 213 -11.39 6.14 -1.80
CA MET A 213 -10.38 7.07 -1.32
C MET A 213 -10.54 8.42 -2.03
N ASP A 214 -10.28 9.50 -1.33
CA ASP A 214 -10.07 10.78 -1.97
C ASP A 214 -8.90 10.65 -2.94
N SER A 215 -9.16 10.87 -4.22
CA SER A 215 -8.16 10.65 -5.26
C SER A 215 -8.25 11.72 -6.34
N VAL A 216 -7.09 12.09 -6.88
CA VAL A 216 -6.96 13.05 -7.98
C VAL A 216 -5.96 12.47 -8.98
N GLN A 217 -6.32 12.49 -10.25
CA GLN A 217 -5.37 12.23 -11.34
C GLN A 217 -4.74 13.53 -11.78
N PHE A 218 -3.42 13.58 -11.69
CA PHE A 218 -2.62 14.66 -12.28
C PHE A 218 -2.13 14.26 -13.66
N SER A 219 -2.24 15.15 -14.61
CA SER A 219 -1.72 14.97 -15.97
C SER A 219 -0.85 16.14 -16.38
N LEU A 220 0.31 15.84 -16.94
CA LEU A 220 1.15 16.84 -17.60
C LEU A 220 0.70 16.94 -19.04
N VAL A 221 -0.04 17.99 -19.38
CA VAL A 221 -0.65 18.17 -20.68
C VAL A 221 0.07 19.23 -21.52
N GLU A 222 0.10 19.05 -22.84
CA GLU A 222 0.58 20.08 -23.77
C GLU A 222 -0.36 21.28 -23.77
N LYS A 223 0.17 22.50 -23.64
CA LYS A 223 -0.64 23.74 -23.58
C LYS A 223 -1.48 23.99 -24.82
N SER A 224 -0.97 23.60 -26.00
CA SER A 224 -1.61 23.85 -27.27
C SER A 224 -2.72 22.85 -27.62
N SER A 225 -2.45 21.56 -27.42
CA SER A 225 -3.34 20.48 -27.86
C SER A 225 -4.11 19.81 -26.71
N ARG A 226 -3.73 20.07 -25.45
CA ARG A 226 -4.26 19.41 -24.26
C ARG A 226 -3.99 17.89 -24.19
N LEU A 227 -3.11 17.37 -25.06
CA LEU A 227 -2.69 15.98 -25.02
C LEU A 227 -1.83 15.72 -23.79
N ALA A 228 -2.14 14.63 -23.08
CA ALA A 228 -1.36 14.19 -21.92
C ALA A 228 -0.05 13.54 -22.36
N PHE A 229 1.05 13.93 -21.72
CA PHE A 229 2.39 13.38 -21.92
C PHE A 229 2.77 12.39 -20.80
N ALA A 230 2.27 12.62 -19.60
CA ALA A 230 2.39 11.72 -18.45
C ALA A 230 1.22 11.97 -17.50
N SER A 231 0.86 10.96 -16.71
CA SER A 231 -0.15 11.10 -15.65
C SER A 231 0.24 10.29 -14.41
N CYS A 232 -0.30 10.67 -13.25
CA CYS A 232 -0.22 9.88 -12.02
C CYS A 232 -1.47 10.06 -11.18
N ASP A 233 -1.75 9.06 -10.34
CA ASP A 233 -2.83 9.14 -9.35
C ASP A 233 -2.25 9.54 -7.99
N ILE A 234 -2.97 10.37 -7.27
CA ILE A 234 -2.66 10.79 -5.91
C ILE A 234 -3.87 10.45 -5.03
N PHE A 235 -3.58 9.87 -3.86
CA PHE A 235 -4.58 9.44 -2.88
C PHE A 235 -4.39 10.18 -1.57
N GLY A 236 -5.49 10.59 -0.93
CA GLY A 236 -5.46 11.17 0.41
C GLY A 236 -5.03 10.13 1.45
N LEU A 237 -4.08 10.50 2.33
CA LEU A 237 -3.60 9.67 3.44
C LEU A 237 -3.86 10.34 4.79
N ASP A 238 -5.00 10.99 4.96
CA ASP A 238 -5.34 11.72 6.19
C ASP A 238 -5.41 10.82 7.44
N LEU A 239 -5.64 9.51 7.28
CA LEU A 239 -5.58 8.52 8.37
C LEU A 239 -4.16 8.38 8.98
N TYR A 240 -3.14 8.87 8.30
CA TYR A 240 -1.77 8.91 8.84
C TYR A 240 -1.45 10.17 9.65
N ILE A 241 -2.32 11.18 9.67
CA ILE A 241 -2.10 12.42 10.43
C ILE A 241 -1.80 12.15 11.91
N PRO A 242 -2.53 11.26 12.63
CA PRO A 242 -2.21 10.97 14.03
C PRO A 242 -0.82 10.36 14.23
N LYS A 243 -0.28 9.68 13.21
CA LYS A 243 1.03 9.03 13.27
C LYS A 243 2.16 9.93 12.79
N TRP A 244 1.96 10.61 11.66
CA TRP A 244 3.00 11.44 11.05
C TRP A 244 2.98 12.90 11.51
N GLY A 245 1.88 13.36 12.13
CA GLY A 245 1.70 14.76 12.54
C GLY A 245 1.57 15.72 11.34
N GLN A 246 1.34 15.21 10.14
CA GLN A 246 1.39 15.93 8.88
C GLN A 246 0.27 15.48 7.95
N ARG A 247 -0.20 16.39 7.08
CA ARG A 247 -1.12 16.03 6.00
C ARG A 247 -0.32 15.37 4.87
N ALA A 248 -0.77 14.19 4.50
CA ALA A 248 -0.05 13.34 3.57
C ALA A 248 -0.91 12.95 2.35
N ALA A 249 -0.22 12.72 1.24
CA ALA A 249 -0.78 12.10 0.05
C ALA A 249 0.08 10.90 -0.37
N GLY A 250 -0.54 9.88 -0.95
CA GLY A 250 0.14 8.71 -1.51
C GLY A 250 0.25 8.83 -3.03
N LEU A 251 1.44 8.63 -3.57
CA LEU A 251 1.66 8.56 -5.01
C LEU A 251 1.30 7.17 -5.52
N GLY A 252 0.36 7.11 -6.43
CA GLY A 252 -0.07 5.91 -7.13
C GLY A 252 0.80 5.55 -8.33
N GLU A 253 0.14 4.99 -9.34
CA GLU A 253 0.79 4.63 -10.60
C GLU A 253 1.18 5.88 -11.39
N ILE A 254 2.36 5.84 -12.02
CA ILE A 254 2.82 6.84 -12.98
C ILE A 254 2.73 6.22 -14.37
N ARG A 255 2.04 6.89 -15.27
CA ARG A 255 1.81 6.42 -16.64
C ARG A 255 2.41 7.39 -17.64
N ILE A 256 3.17 6.84 -18.59
CA ILE A 256 3.71 7.59 -19.72
C ILE A 256 3.48 6.81 -21.02
N PRO A 257 2.91 7.40 -22.07
CA PRO A 257 2.86 6.77 -23.37
C PRO A 257 4.26 6.56 -23.96
N ASP A 258 4.52 5.41 -24.60
CA ASP A 258 5.83 5.01 -25.13
C ASP A 258 6.54 6.10 -25.96
N LYS A 259 5.76 6.79 -26.81
CA LYS A 259 6.25 7.89 -27.65
C LYS A 259 6.82 9.09 -26.89
N HIS A 260 6.61 9.15 -25.58
CA HIS A 260 7.06 10.24 -24.70
C HIS A 260 8.18 9.84 -23.77
N THR A 261 8.53 8.55 -23.72
CA THR A 261 9.63 8.02 -22.90
C THR A 261 10.95 8.74 -23.18
N GLY A 262 11.74 9.00 -22.12
CA GLY A 262 13.06 9.63 -22.24
C GLY A 262 13.05 11.16 -22.38
N ASN A 263 11.91 11.80 -22.23
CA ASN A 263 11.78 13.27 -22.29
C ASN A 263 11.65 13.94 -20.90
N ASP A 264 11.88 13.22 -19.82
CA ASP A 264 11.75 13.66 -18.43
C ASP A 264 10.34 14.22 -18.10
N TYR A 265 9.29 13.74 -18.79
CA TYR A 265 7.93 14.18 -18.52
C TYR A 265 7.41 13.68 -17.19
N GLU A 266 7.78 12.45 -16.77
CA GLU A 266 7.45 11.90 -15.46
C GLU A 266 8.08 12.74 -14.35
N LEU A 267 9.34 13.10 -14.49
CA LEU A 267 10.03 13.96 -13.52
C LEU A 267 9.38 15.34 -13.49
N SER A 268 9.06 15.91 -14.67
CA SER A 268 8.34 17.20 -14.75
C SER A 268 6.98 17.13 -14.06
N LEU A 269 6.22 16.03 -14.27
CA LEU A 269 4.94 15.79 -13.62
C LEU A 269 5.08 15.78 -12.09
N LEU A 270 6.01 14.98 -11.54
CA LEU A 270 6.20 14.86 -10.10
C LEU A 270 6.63 16.19 -9.46
N LEU A 271 7.44 17.00 -10.14
CA LEU A 271 7.86 18.31 -9.65
C LEU A 271 6.70 19.32 -9.64
N GLU A 272 5.91 19.39 -10.72
CA GLU A 272 4.77 20.32 -10.77
C GLU A 272 3.63 19.87 -9.84
N MET A 273 3.33 18.57 -9.76
CA MET A 273 2.42 17.99 -8.78
C MET A 273 2.84 18.33 -7.33
N SER A 274 4.12 18.18 -7.00
CA SER A 274 4.63 18.51 -5.66
C SER A 274 4.40 19.98 -5.30
N LYS A 275 4.51 20.89 -6.24
CA LYS A 275 4.20 22.33 -6.02
C LYS A 275 2.71 22.53 -5.77
N TYR A 276 1.87 21.91 -6.60
CA TYR A 276 0.43 21.99 -6.44
C TYR A 276 -0.01 21.46 -5.07
N LEU A 277 0.46 20.28 -4.68
CA LEU A 277 0.10 19.65 -3.40
C LEU A 277 0.52 20.52 -2.22
N ARG A 278 1.70 21.16 -2.29
CA ARG A 278 2.14 22.12 -1.25
C ARG A 278 1.21 23.33 -1.14
N GLU A 279 0.72 23.86 -2.25
CA GLU A 279 -0.27 24.94 -2.27
C GLU A 279 -1.61 24.50 -1.64
N GLN A 280 -1.93 23.19 -1.70
CA GLN A 280 -3.07 22.59 -1.02
C GLN A 280 -2.79 22.18 0.44
N LEU A 281 -1.67 22.64 1.00
CA LEU A 281 -1.25 22.35 2.38
C LEU A 281 -0.98 20.86 2.65
N ILE A 282 -0.70 20.07 1.63
CA ILE A 282 -0.10 18.74 1.79
C ILE A 282 1.38 18.94 2.07
N THR A 283 1.88 18.29 3.10
CA THR A 283 3.26 18.49 3.59
C THR A 283 4.17 17.30 3.33
N ILE A 284 3.58 16.12 3.07
CA ILE A 284 4.32 14.88 2.75
C ILE A 284 3.68 14.17 1.57
N VAL A 285 4.51 13.61 0.69
CA VAL A 285 4.08 12.63 -0.32
C VAL A 285 4.80 11.31 -0.05
N ASP A 286 4.00 10.25 0.17
CA ASP A 286 4.47 8.88 0.35
C ASP A 286 4.45 8.11 -0.97
N ALA A 287 5.42 7.22 -1.17
CA ALA A 287 5.53 6.38 -2.37
C ALA A 287 6.28 5.09 -2.05
N SER A 288 6.05 4.06 -2.85
CA SER A 288 6.88 2.86 -2.83
C SER A 288 7.30 2.44 -4.24
N ALA A 289 8.37 1.66 -4.31
CA ALA A 289 8.85 1.03 -5.53
C ALA A 289 9.42 -0.35 -5.21
N ALA A 290 9.10 -1.36 -6.02
CA ALA A 290 9.80 -2.65 -5.93
C ALA A 290 11.30 -2.42 -6.17
N GLU A 291 12.18 -3.11 -5.44
CA GLU A 291 13.63 -2.97 -5.66
C GLU A 291 14.06 -3.31 -7.08
N THR A 292 13.31 -4.17 -7.75
CA THR A 292 13.52 -4.54 -9.15
C THR A 292 13.10 -3.47 -10.13
N ASP A 293 12.25 -2.51 -9.73
CA ASP A 293 11.86 -1.36 -10.56
C ASP A 293 12.86 -0.21 -10.41
N VAL A 294 14.02 -0.40 -11.07
CA VAL A 294 15.12 0.57 -11.07
C VAL A 294 14.68 1.92 -11.64
N ALA A 295 13.82 1.91 -12.67
CA ALA A 295 13.36 3.14 -13.33
C ALA A 295 12.53 4.00 -12.38
N ARG A 296 11.55 3.41 -11.68
CA ARG A 296 10.73 4.09 -10.68
C ARG A 296 11.57 4.58 -9.51
N THR A 297 12.50 3.76 -9.02
CA THR A 297 13.43 4.14 -7.94
C THR A 297 14.23 5.39 -8.30
N GLN A 298 14.88 5.40 -9.47
CA GLN A 298 15.66 6.55 -9.95
C GLN A 298 14.80 7.79 -10.17
N LEU A 299 13.59 7.63 -10.67
CA LEU A 299 12.64 8.72 -10.87
C LEU A 299 12.24 9.36 -9.54
N LEU A 300 11.90 8.56 -8.52
CA LEU A 300 11.54 9.05 -7.19
C LEU A 300 12.71 9.81 -6.54
N GLU A 301 13.91 9.26 -6.59
CA GLU A 301 15.11 9.89 -6.06
C GLU A 301 15.43 11.21 -6.79
N ALA A 302 15.32 11.22 -8.13
CA ALA A 302 15.50 12.44 -8.92
C ALA A 302 14.43 13.50 -8.64
N ALA A 303 13.22 13.10 -8.27
CA ALA A 303 12.14 13.99 -7.86
C ALA A 303 12.29 14.49 -6.41
N GLY A 304 13.31 14.03 -5.66
CA GLY A 304 13.62 14.47 -4.29
C GLY A 304 12.93 13.65 -3.19
N PHE A 305 12.42 12.46 -3.53
CA PHE A 305 11.98 11.50 -2.52
C PHE A 305 13.18 10.87 -1.82
N GLN A 306 13.04 10.58 -0.54
CA GLN A 306 14.05 9.93 0.29
C GLN A 306 13.52 8.61 0.82
N GLN A 307 14.30 7.55 0.67
CA GLN A 307 13.97 6.27 1.27
C GLN A 307 14.02 6.38 2.79
N TYR A 308 12.97 5.90 3.47
CA TYR A 308 12.89 5.92 4.92
C TYR A 308 12.68 4.52 5.54
N ASP A 309 12.22 3.55 4.73
CA ASP A 309 12.04 2.17 5.19
C ASP A 309 12.09 1.18 4.01
N THR A 310 12.02 -0.10 4.33
CA THR A 310 11.95 -1.22 3.39
C THR A 310 10.76 -2.11 3.75
N GLY A 311 10.02 -2.52 2.75
CA GLY A 311 8.96 -3.50 2.90
C GLY A 311 9.40 -4.85 2.33
N LEU A 312 9.00 -5.94 2.99
CA LEU A 312 9.46 -7.29 2.69
C LEU A 312 8.28 -8.20 2.36
N VAL A 313 8.42 -8.96 1.30
CA VAL A 313 7.53 -10.06 0.94
C VAL A 313 8.32 -11.36 0.95
N PHE A 314 7.69 -12.39 1.45
CA PHE A 314 8.30 -13.71 1.60
C PHE A 314 7.48 -14.75 0.86
N SER A 315 8.10 -15.86 0.47
CA SER A 315 7.45 -17.02 -0.12
C SER A 315 7.91 -18.31 0.56
N ARG A 316 7.12 -19.36 0.41
CA ARG A 316 7.51 -20.74 0.73
C ARG A 316 7.48 -21.57 -0.55
N GLU A 317 8.48 -22.44 -0.70
CA GLU A 317 8.49 -23.52 -1.67
C GLU A 317 7.56 -24.67 -1.25
#